data_798d655759a3c9e3214339cc3b702402
#
_entry.id   798d655759a3c9e3214339cc3b702402
#
_cell.length_a   1.000
_cell.length_b   1.000
_cell.length_c   1.000
_cell.angle_alpha   90.00
_cell.angle_beta   90.00
_cell.angle_gamma   90.00
#
_symmetry.space_group_name_H-M   'P 1'
#
loop_
_entity.id
_entity.type
_entity.pdbx_description
1 polymer ?
#
loop_
_entity_poly.entity_id
_entity_poly.type
_entity_poly.pdbx_seq_one_letter_code
_entity_poly.pdbx_strand_id
1 'polypeptide(L)'
;PLLFAAIAPLQAWLLKRSQLARELERRDDPFAELPMSTERKYLEGQVVLVGYGQVGRGIAKALAAASIPCIVAEQNRELVESLRHAGIAAVSGNAAEPEVLIQAHIANAAILVIAIPDTLHVRQMVEIARALNPNIEIVVRSHSEEESALLRADQVGTVVVRDEALTQAMTRHILQRFEADPASAPTPLQTSPQH
;
A
#
# COMPACT_ATOMS: atom_id res chain seq x y z
N PRO A 1 -39.55 21.75 26.12
CA PRO A 1 -39.55 20.30 25.88
C PRO A 1 -39.73 19.92 24.41
N LEU A 2 -40.29 20.80 23.55
CA LEU A 2 -40.60 20.51 22.13
C LEU A 2 -39.40 20.47 21.19
N LEU A 3 -38.28 21.12 21.55
CA LEU A 3 -37.06 21.14 20.74
C LEU A 3 -36.33 19.78 20.70
N PHE A 4 -36.41 19.00 21.78
CA PHE A 4 -35.79 17.66 21.81
C PHE A 4 -36.52 16.60 20.98
N ALA A 5 -37.84 16.75 20.79
CA ALA A 5 -38.64 15.82 20.02
C ALA A 5 -38.36 15.88 18.50
N ALA A 6 -37.78 16.97 18.00
CA ALA A 6 -37.45 17.16 16.59
C ALA A 6 -36.05 16.65 16.22
N ILE A 7 -35.16 16.46 17.20
CA ILE A 7 -33.75 16.06 16.94
C ILE A 7 -33.65 14.60 16.45
N ALA A 8 -34.41 13.69 17.05
CA ALA A 8 -34.39 12.28 16.69
C ALA A 8 -34.85 12.02 15.24
N PRO A 9 -35.99 12.57 14.77
CA PRO A 9 -36.41 12.40 13.39
C PRO A 9 -35.46 13.10 12.39
N LEU A 10 -34.87 14.23 12.77
CA LEU A 10 -33.89 14.95 11.92
C LEU A 10 -32.58 14.14 11.78
N GLN A 11 -32.10 13.54 12.86
CA GLN A 11 -30.93 12.65 12.83
C GLN A 11 -31.21 11.39 12.00
N ALA A 12 -32.37 10.77 12.18
CA ALA A 12 -32.78 9.61 11.39
C ALA A 12 -32.92 9.95 9.89
N TRP A 13 -33.43 11.15 9.57
CA TRP A 13 -33.54 11.64 8.19
C TRP A 13 -32.16 11.93 7.58
N LEU A 14 -31.24 12.57 8.32
CA LEU A 14 -29.86 12.84 7.89
C LEU A 14 -29.08 11.54 7.68
N LEU A 15 -29.21 10.55 8.57
CA LEU A 15 -28.58 9.24 8.44
C LEU A 15 -29.13 8.48 7.22
N LYS A 16 -30.44 8.52 7.01
CA LYS A 16 -31.07 7.91 5.84
C LYS A 16 -30.69 8.58 4.53
N ARG A 17 -30.52 9.90 4.53
CA ARG A 17 -30.04 10.68 3.39
C ARG A 17 -28.57 10.42 3.10
N SER A 18 -27.73 10.25 4.13
CA SER A 18 -26.31 9.90 3.97
C SER A 18 -26.12 8.48 3.48
N GLN A 19 -27.00 7.54 3.88
CA GLN A 19 -27.01 6.16 3.35
C GLN A 19 -27.49 6.13 1.90
N LEU A 20 -28.56 6.86 1.58
CA LEU A 20 -29.03 7.03 0.19
C LEU A 20 -27.99 7.77 -0.69
N ALA A 21 -27.27 8.75 -0.15
CA ALA A 21 -26.19 9.41 -0.88
C ALA A 21 -25.03 8.42 -1.15
N ARG A 22 -24.65 7.59 -0.18
CA ARG A 22 -23.65 6.54 -0.36
C ARG A 22 -24.12 5.41 -1.30
N GLU A 23 -25.42 5.11 -1.31
CA GLU A 23 -26.00 4.12 -2.22
C GLU A 23 -26.18 4.65 -3.63
N LEU A 24 -26.40 5.97 -3.80
CA LEU A 24 -26.40 6.65 -5.10
C LEU A 24 -24.97 6.94 -5.61
N GLU A 25 -23.98 7.10 -4.72
CA GLU A 25 -22.57 7.12 -5.06
C GLU A 25 -22.02 5.72 -5.40
N ARG A 26 -22.65 4.65 -4.93
CA ARG A 26 -22.50 3.27 -5.43
C ARG A 26 -23.18 3.10 -6.79
N ARG A 27 -23.02 4.03 -7.73
CA ARG A 27 -23.12 3.67 -9.13
C ARG A 27 -22.04 2.63 -9.36
N ASP A 28 -22.43 1.50 -9.95
CA ASP A 28 -21.51 0.46 -10.40
C ASP A 28 -20.36 1.13 -11.14
N ASP A 29 -19.27 1.41 -10.42
CA ASP A 29 -18.06 1.94 -11.02
C ASP A 29 -17.43 0.79 -11.80
N PRO A 30 -17.43 0.84 -13.14
CA PRO A 30 -16.86 -0.24 -13.95
C PRO A 30 -15.36 -0.44 -13.68
N PHE A 31 -14.74 0.48 -12.93
CA PHE A 31 -13.35 0.37 -12.48
C PHE A 31 -13.21 -0.20 -11.07
N ALA A 32 -14.31 -0.37 -10.33
CA ALA A 32 -14.31 -1.05 -9.03
C ALA A 32 -14.01 -2.56 -9.18
N GLU A 33 -14.39 -3.16 -10.31
CA GLU A 33 -14.14 -4.57 -10.60
C GLU A 33 -13.02 -4.74 -11.64
N LEU A 34 -12.27 -5.84 -11.55
CA LEU A 34 -11.34 -6.22 -12.61
C LEU A 34 -12.11 -6.61 -13.89
N PRO A 35 -11.60 -6.28 -15.08
CA PRO A 35 -12.20 -6.75 -16.31
C PRO A 35 -12.35 -8.27 -16.34
N MET A 36 -13.47 -8.79 -16.83
CA MET A 36 -13.69 -10.23 -17.00
C MET A 36 -12.65 -10.92 -17.90
N SER A 37 -11.94 -10.11 -18.73
CA SER A 37 -10.83 -10.55 -19.58
C SER A 37 -9.48 -10.62 -18.86
N THR A 38 -9.45 -10.38 -17.53
CA THR A 38 -8.20 -10.42 -16.75
C THR A 38 -7.57 -11.81 -16.85
N GLU A 39 -6.31 -11.87 -17.26
CA GLU A 39 -5.59 -13.12 -17.43
C GLU A 39 -5.47 -13.87 -16.09
N ARG A 40 -5.57 -15.21 -16.14
CA ARG A 40 -5.52 -16.09 -14.95
C ARG A 40 -4.30 -15.89 -14.07
N LYS A 41 -3.17 -15.46 -14.63
CA LYS A 41 -1.94 -15.15 -13.88
C LYS A 41 -2.10 -14.05 -12.82
N TYR A 42 -3.13 -13.18 -12.95
CA TYR A 42 -3.45 -12.14 -11.96
C TYR A 42 -4.39 -12.62 -10.86
N LEU A 43 -4.82 -13.87 -10.89
CA LEU A 43 -5.84 -14.38 -9.96
C LEU A 43 -5.25 -15.26 -8.87
N GLU A 44 -3.99 -15.71 -9.00
CA GLU A 44 -3.31 -16.61 -8.05
C GLU A 44 -1.83 -16.27 -7.94
N GLY A 45 -1.34 -16.09 -6.71
CA GLY A 45 0.08 -15.82 -6.43
C GLY A 45 0.58 -14.44 -6.85
N GLN A 46 -0.32 -13.55 -7.22
CA GLN A 46 0.01 -12.18 -7.63
C GLN A 46 0.37 -11.30 -6.43
N VAL A 47 0.97 -10.15 -6.73
CA VAL A 47 1.15 -9.05 -5.79
C VAL A 47 -0.06 -8.13 -5.85
N VAL A 48 -0.64 -7.78 -4.70
CA VAL A 48 -1.62 -6.69 -4.58
C VAL A 48 -0.89 -5.45 -4.09
N LEU A 49 -0.86 -4.40 -4.90
CA LEU A 49 -0.17 -3.14 -4.63
C LEU A 49 -1.17 -2.03 -4.34
N VAL A 50 -1.19 -1.53 -3.12
CA VAL A 50 -2.04 -0.39 -2.70
C VAL A 50 -1.29 0.91 -2.89
N GLY A 51 -1.83 1.76 -3.77
CA GLY A 51 -1.30 3.08 -4.11
C GLY A 51 -0.31 3.07 -5.28
N TYR A 52 -0.57 3.94 -6.27
CA TYR A 52 0.26 4.08 -7.48
C TYR A 52 0.95 5.45 -7.56
N GLY A 53 1.38 5.97 -6.41
CA GLY A 53 2.26 7.14 -6.32
C GLY A 53 3.67 6.85 -6.81
N GLN A 54 4.65 7.68 -6.45
CA GLN A 54 6.04 7.53 -6.90
C GLN A 54 6.65 6.16 -6.52
N VAL A 55 6.44 5.71 -5.27
CA VAL A 55 6.95 4.42 -4.78
C VAL A 55 6.20 3.26 -5.46
N GLY A 56 4.88 3.31 -5.49
CA GLY A 56 4.07 2.26 -6.13
C GLY A 56 4.39 2.07 -7.59
N ARG A 57 4.58 3.15 -8.36
CA ARG A 57 5.04 3.09 -9.76
C ARG A 57 6.40 2.42 -9.92
N GLY A 58 7.33 2.73 -9.03
CA GLY A 58 8.66 2.10 -9.03
C GLY A 58 8.56 0.59 -8.80
N ILE A 59 7.75 0.18 -7.80
CA ILE A 59 7.52 -1.23 -7.49
C ILE A 59 6.83 -1.94 -8.68
N ALA A 60 5.74 -1.38 -9.20
CA ALA A 60 5.01 -1.98 -10.32
C ALA A 60 5.89 -2.16 -11.55
N LYS A 61 6.75 -1.17 -11.87
CA LYS A 61 7.72 -1.26 -12.97
C LYS A 61 8.74 -2.40 -12.75
N ALA A 62 9.26 -2.54 -11.52
CA ALA A 62 10.20 -3.60 -11.18
C ALA A 62 9.54 -4.99 -11.27
N LEU A 63 8.30 -5.13 -10.78
CA LEU A 63 7.53 -6.37 -10.88
C LEU A 63 7.25 -6.75 -12.34
N ALA A 64 6.86 -5.78 -13.16
CA ALA A 64 6.64 -5.99 -14.59
C ALA A 64 7.92 -6.46 -15.32
N ALA A 65 9.07 -5.84 -15.02
CA ALA A 65 10.37 -6.25 -15.58
C ALA A 65 10.77 -7.68 -15.17
N ALA A 66 10.35 -8.11 -13.96
CA ALA A 66 10.56 -9.47 -13.47
C ALA A 66 9.45 -10.45 -13.90
N SER A 67 8.47 -10.02 -14.70
CA SER A 67 7.28 -10.80 -15.10
C SER A 67 6.46 -11.32 -13.91
N ILE A 68 6.44 -10.59 -12.78
CA ILE A 68 5.64 -10.89 -11.61
C ILE A 68 4.27 -10.22 -11.77
N PRO A 69 3.17 -10.99 -11.69
CA PRO A 69 1.82 -10.43 -11.80
C PRO A 69 1.51 -9.47 -10.66
N CYS A 70 0.96 -8.30 -10.98
CA CYS A 70 0.60 -7.29 -10.00
C CYS A 70 -0.78 -6.70 -10.31
N ILE A 71 -1.62 -6.59 -9.28
CA ILE A 71 -2.89 -5.85 -9.34
C ILE A 71 -2.72 -4.59 -8.50
N VAL A 72 -3.05 -3.44 -9.08
CA VAL A 72 -2.99 -2.16 -8.39
C VAL A 72 -4.37 -1.80 -7.82
N ALA A 73 -4.44 -1.49 -6.52
CA ALA A 73 -5.60 -0.87 -5.89
C ALA A 73 -5.29 0.63 -5.69
N GLU A 74 -6.07 1.51 -6.31
CA GLU A 74 -5.83 2.96 -6.33
C GLU A 74 -7.16 3.72 -6.21
N GLN A 75 -7.18 4.78 -5.39
CA GLN A 75 -8.39 5.58 -5.19
C GLN A 75 -8.68 6.53 -6.36
N ASN A 76 -7.65 7.01 -7.05
CA ASN A 76 -7.81 7.90 -8.17
C ASN A 76 -8.31 7.15 -9.40
N ARG A 77 -9.59 7.32 -9.71
CA ARG A 77 -10.29 6.66 -10.81
C ARG A 77 -9.66 6.94 -12.17
N GLU A 78 -9.26 8.18 -12.46
CA GLU A 78 -8.65 8.56 -13.73
C GLU A 78 -7.30 7.85 -13.90
N LEU A 79 -6.56 7.69 -12.81
CA LEU A 79 -5.31 6.95 -12.82
C LEU A 79 -5.55 5.45 -13.08
N VAL A 80 -6.58 4.85 -12.46
CA VAL A 80 -6.98 3.46 -12.72
C VAL A 80 -7.35 3.25 -14.18
N GLU A 81 -8.12 4.18 -14.75
CA GLU A 81 -8.48 4.14 -16.19
C GLU A 81 -7.23 4.16 -17.08
N SER A 82 -6.29 5.08 -16.79
CA SER A 82 -5.02 5.16 -17.50
C SER A 82 -4.18 3.87 -17.38
N LEU A 83 -4.15 3.25 -16.19
CA LEU A 83 -3.46 2.00 -15.94
C LEU A 83 -4.03 0.87 -16.79
N ARG A 84 -5.37 0.73 -16.83
CA ARG A 84 -6.06 -0.29 -17.62
C ARG A 84 -5.82 -0.10 -19.11
N HIS A 85 -5.83 1.14 -19.60
CA HIS A 85 -5.47 1.42 -20.99
C HIS A 85 -4.02 1.05 -21.32
N ALA A 86 -3.12 1.14 -20.34
CA ALA A 86 -1.73 0.69 -20.46
C ALA A 86 -1.55 -0.82 -20.28
N GLY A 87 -2.63 -1.60 -20.10
CA GLY A 87 -2.59 -3.05 -19.90
C GLY A 87 -2.19 -3.48 -18.47
N ILE A 88 -2.25 -2.57 -17.50
CA ILE A 88 -1.97 -2.86 -16.08
C ILE A 88 -3.27 -3.21 -15.39
N ALA A 89 -3.33 -4.36 -14.72
CA ALA A 89 -4.48 -4.76 -13.93
C ALA A 89 -4.64 -3.81 -12.73
N ALA A 90 -5.79 -3.15 -12.62
CA ALA A 90 -6.05 -2.19 -11.56
C ALA A 90 -7.53 -2.17 -11.17
N VAL A 91 -7.81 -1.90 -9.89
CA VAL A 91 -9.13 -1.69 -9.31
C VAL A 91 -9.20 -0.31 -8.66
N SER A 92 -10.36 0.34 -8.81
CA SER A 92 -10.61 1.66 -8.24
C SER A 92 -11.28 1.51 -6.87
N GLY A 93 -10.81 2.26 -5.89
CA GLY A 93 -11.45 2.36 -4.58
C GLY A 93 -10.47 2.51 -3.43
N ASN A 94 -11.04 2.65 -2.23
CA ASN A 94 -10.28 2.70 -0.99
C ASN A 94 -9.97 1.27 -0.52
N ALA A 95 -8.69 0.91 -0.50
CA ALA A 95 -8.26 -0.44 -0.07
C ALA A 95 -8.53 -0.76 1.41
N ALA A 96 -8.95 0.22 2.22
CA ALA A 96 -9.50 -0.01 3.56
C ALA A 96 -10.95 -0.53 3.52
N GLU A 97 -11.58 -0.60 2.36
CA GLU A 97 -12.88 -1.22 2.14
C GLU A 97 -12.67 -2.66 1.67
N PRO A 98 -13.33 -3.67 2.31
CA PRO A 98 -13.12 -5.08 1.98
C PRO A 98 -13.37 -5.40 0.51
N GLU A 99 -14.34 -4.75 -0.11
CA GLU A 99 -14.74 -4.95 -1.49
C GLU A 99 -13.58 -4.71 -2.45
N VAL A 100 -12.76 -3.68 -2.22
CA VAL A 100 -11.62 -3.33 -3.08
C VAL A 100 -10.53 -4.41 -3.03
N LEU A 101 -10.21 -4.93 -1.84
CA LEU A 101 -9.24 -6.02 -1.69
C LEU A 101 -9.79 -7.34 -2.24
N ILE A 102 -11.09 -7.60 -2.09
CA ILE A 102 -11.75 -8.77 -2.70
C ILE A 102 -11.64 -8.69 -4.24
N GLN A 103 -11.93 -7.55 -4.82
CA GLN A 103 -11.81 -7.33 -6.27
C GLN A 103 -10.36 -7.40 -6.76
N ALA A 104 -9.39 -7.07 -5.90
CA ALA A 104 -7.98 -7.30 -6.18
C ALA A 104 -7.52 -8.76 -5.96
N HIS A 105 -8.46 -9.68 -5.71
CA HIS A 105 -8.21 -11.11 -5.46
C HIS A 105 -7.22 -11.38 -4.32
N ILE A 106 -7.31 -10.62 -3.22
CA ILE A 106 -6.41 -10.72 -2.07
C ILE A 106 -6.38 -12.13 -1.46
N ALA A 107 -7.47 -12.88 -1.53
CA ALA A 107 -7.59 -14.23 -0.99
C ALA A 107 -6.56 -15.21 -1.57
N ASN A 108 -6.11 -14.98 -2.81
CA ASN A 108 -5.17 -15.83 -3.52
C ASN A 108 -3.82 -15.14 -3.78
N ALA A 109 -3.64 -13.91 -3.28
CA ALA A 109 -2.41 -13.15 -3.45
C ALA A 109 -1.27 -13.72 -2.61
N ALA A 110 -0.04 -13.65 -3.12
CA ALA A 110 1.15 -13.99 -2.37
C ALA A 110 1.55 -12.88 -1.39
N ILE A 111 1.46 -11.62 -1.86
CA ILE A 111 1.96 -10.46 -1.12
C ILE A 111 0.99 -9.30 -1.26
N LEU A 112 0.73 -8.60 -0.14
CA LEU A 112 0.12 -7.28 -0.10
C LEU A 112 1.19 -6.23 0.15
N VAL A 113 1.34 -5.27 -0.76
CA VAL A 113 2.24 -4.14 -0.62
C VAL A 113 1.44 -2.85 -0.39
N ILE A 114 1.62 -2.20 0.74
CA ILE A 114 0.95 -0.94 1.08
C ILE A 114 1.96 0.20 0.90
N ALA A 115 1.84 0.93 -0.23
CA ALA A 115 2.75 2.00 -0.63
C ALA A 115 2.19 3.42 -0.39
N ILE A 116 1.00 3.52 0.22
CA ILE A 116 0.39 4.80 0.58
C ILE A 116 0.91 5.34 1.91
N PRO A 117 0.92 6.67 2.11
CA PRO A 117 1.33 7.30 3.36
C PRO A 117 0.12 7.47 4.33
N ASP A 118 -0.48 6.37 4.77
CA ASP A 118 -1.70 6.45 5.56
C ASP A 118 -1.72 5.43 6.70
N THR A 119 -1.20 5.83 7.85
CA THR A 119 -1.06 4.99 9.04
C THR A 119 -2.39 4.50 9.60
N LEU A 120 -3.45 5.32 9.49
CA LEU A 120 -4.76 4.98 10.08
C LEU A 120 -5.42 3.81 9.34
N HIS A 121 -5.35 3.81 8.02
CA HIS A 121 -5.97 2.79 7.19
C HIS A 121 -5.11 1.53 7.01
N VAL A 122 -3.79 1.60 7.28
CA VAL A 122 -2.89 0.44 7.17
C VAL A 122 -3.38 -0.72 8.05
N ARG A 123 -3.73 -0.47 9.30
CA ARG A 123 -4.23 -1.52 10.22
C ARG A 123 -5.48 -2.19 9.68
N GLN A 124 -6.44 -1.39 9.19
CA GLN A 124 -7.68 -1.91 8.62
C GLN A 124 -7.43 -2.77 7.39
N MET A 125 -6.56 -2.32 6.47
CA MET A 125 -6.16 -3.12 5.31
C MET A 125 -5.51 -4.44 5.70
N VAL A 126 -4.63 -4.42 6.70
CA VAL A 126 -3.95 -5.62 7.23
C VAL A 126 -4.94 -6.60 7.85
N GLU A 127 -5.90 -6.11 8.65
CA GLU A 127 -6.95 -6.93 9.25
C GLU A 127 -7.82 -7.60 8.18
N ILE A 128 -8.27 -6.83 7.19
CA ILE A 128 -9.06 -7.36 6.06
C ILE A 128 -8.26 -8.40 5.28
N ALA A 129 -7.01 -8.07 4.93
CA ALA A 129 -6.17 -8.98 4.15
C ALA A 129 -5.95 -10.30 4.87
N ARG A 130 -5.65 -10.28 6.17
CA ARG A 130 -5.46 -11.49 6.98
C ARG A 130 -6.74 -12.28 7.22
N ALA A 131 -7.88 -11.60 7.32
CA ALA A 131 -9.17 -12.26 7.42
C ALA A 131 -9.51 -13.05 6.15
N LEU A 132 -9.13 -12.54 4.98
CA LEU A 132 -9.37 -13.16 3.68
C LEU A 132 -8.25 -14.14 3.25
N ASN A 133 -7.02 -13.89 3.70
CA ASN A 133 -5.84 -14.70 3.40
C ASN A 133 -4.89 -14.73 4.62
N PRO A 134 -5.05 -15.69 5.54
CA PRO A 134 -4.26 -15.75 6.77
C PRO A 134 -2.74 -15.90 6.56
N ASN A 135 -2.31 -16.39 5.41
CA ASN A 135 -0.90 -16.64 5.09
C ASN A 135 -0.27 -15.55 4.23
N ILE A 136 -0.98 -14.46 3.96
CA ILE A 136 -0.49 -13.39 3.11
C ILE A 136 0.74 -12.71 3.71
N GLU A 137 1.80 -12.57 2.91
CA GLU A 137 2.91 -11.71 3.25
C GLU A 137 2.50 -10.24 3.10
N ILE A 138 2.88 -9.39 4.06
CA ILE A 138 2.51 -7.98 4.06
C ILE A 138 3.77 -7.14 4.14
N VAL A 139 3.91 -6.20 3.21
CA VAL A 139 4.98 -5.20 3.16
C VAL A 139 4.38 -3.82 3.23
N VAL A 140 4.77 -3.03 4.22
CA VAL A 140 4.22 -1.69 4.49
C VAL A 140 5.32 -0.65 4.42
N ARG A 141 5.05 0.44 3.72
CA ARG A 141 5.89 1.63 3.75
C ARG A 141 5.58 2.49 4.96
N SER A 142 6.60 2.89 5.70
CA SER A 142 6.51 3.88 6.76
C SER A 142 7.29 5.16 6.41
N HIS A 143 6.88 6.29 7.00
CA HIS A 143 7.49 7.59 6.80
C HIS A 143 8.46 7.99 7.91
N SER A 144 8.27 7.46 9.11
CA SER A 144 9.11 7.78 10.26
C SER A 144 9.41 6.54 11.08
N GLU A 145 10.40 6.66 11.95
CA GLU A 145 10.77 5.57 12.87
C GLU A 145 9.70 5.37 13.94
N GLU A 146 9.04 6.44 14.41
CA GLU A 146 7.95 6.37 15.37
C GLU A 146 6.76 5.58 14.81
N GLU A 147 6.35 5.88 13.57
CA GLU A 147 5.30 5.15 12.87
C GLU A 147 5.69 3.67 12.68
N SER A 148 6.92 3.43 12.26
CA SER A 148 7.46 2.10 12.05
C SER A 148 7.47 1.27 13.33
N ALA A 149 7.82 1.88 14.48
CA ALA A 149 7.78 1.21 15.77
C ALA A 149 6.35 0.76 16.14
N LEU A 150 5.34 1.59 15.88
CA LEU A 150 3.94 1.23 16.10
C LEU A 150 3.49 0.09 15.19
N LEU A 151 3.79 0.18 13.90
CA LEU A 151 3.42 -0.86 12.92
C LEU A 151 4.12 -2.20 13.23
N ARG A 152 5.38 -2.17 13.67
CA ARG A 152 6.10 -3.37 14.11
C ARG A 152 5.50 -3.96 15.40
N ALA A 153 5.11 -3.12 16.37
CA ALA A 153 4.44 -3.56 17.59
C ALA A 153 3.10 -4.25 17.30
N ASP A 154 2.37 -3.77 16.29
CA ASP A 154 1.12 -4.37 15.82
C ASP A 154 1.35 -5.60 14.92
N GLN A 155 2.60 -5.99 14.68
CA GLN A 155 2.96 -7.15 13.85
C GLN A 155 2.32 -7.11 12.46
N VAL A 156 2.23 -5.94 11.84
CA VAL A 156 1.57 -5.77 10.53
C VAL A 156 2.27 -6.51 9.39
N GLY A 157 3.55 -6.85 9.55
CA GLY A 157 4.39 -7.51 8.54
C GLY A 157 5.74 -6.83 8.42
N THR A 158 6.35 -6.86 7.24
CA THR A 158 7.63 -6.19 6.95
C THR A 158 7.40 -4.68 6.79
N VAL A 159 8.00 -3.89 7.69
CA VAL A 159 7.90 -2.42 7.64
C VAL A 159 9.18 -1.84 7.06
N VAL A 160 9.07 -1.10 5.96
CA VAL A 160 10.18 -0.43 5.27
C VAL A 160 10.12 1.07 5.53
N VAL A 161 11.11 1.59 6.24
CA VAL A 161 11.25 3.02 6.54
C VAL A 161 11.99 3.71 5.40
N ARG A 162 11.44 4.82 4.92
CA ARG A 162 12.00 5.54 3.76
C ARG A 162 13.44 6.00 3.99
N ASP A 163 13.70 6.62 5.12
CA ASP A 163 15.00 7.22 5.40
C ASP A 163 16.06 6.17 5.75
N GLU A 164 15.66 5.07 6.39
CA GLU A 164 16.53 3.92 6.64
C GLU A 164 16.93 3.24 5.32
N ALA A 165 15.98 2.98 4.44
CA ALA A 165 16.26 2.38 3.12
C ALA A 165 17.19 3.26 2.27
N LEU A 166 17.01 4.59 2.31
CA LEU A 166 17.88 5.54 1.63
C LEU A 166 19.29 5.51 2.23
N THR A 167 19.40 5.57 3.56
CA THR A 167 20.69 5.50 4.27
C THR A 167 21.43 4.21 3.94
N GLN A 168 20.75 3.07 3.98
CA GLN A 168 21.34 1.78 3.63
C GLN A 168 21.84 1.75 2.17
N ALA A 169 21.05 2.28 1.22
CA ALA A 169 21.43 2.33 -0.18
C ALA A 169 22.66 3.22 -0.41
N MET A 170 22.70 4.41 0.21
CA MET A 170 23.85 5.32 0.12
C MET A 170 25.10 4.72 0.78
N THR A 171 24.96 4.17 1.99
CA THR A 171 26.07 3.53 2.70
C THR A 171 26.65 2.37 1.89
N ARG A 172 25.79 1.51 1.35
CA ARG A 172 26.25 0.40 0.48
C ARG A 172 27.01 0.91 -0.73
N HIS A 173 26.53 1.94 -1.41
CA HIS A 173 27.21 2.53 -2.56
C HIS A 173 28.58 3.10 -2.19
N ILE A 174 28.67 3.79 -1.04
CA ILE A 174 29.94 4.33 -0.53
C ILE A 174 30.92 3.20 -0.22
N LEU A 175 30.49 2.19 0.54
CA LEU A 175 31.36 1.07 0.91
C LEU A 175 31.87 0.30 -0.31
N GLN A 176 31.03 0.03 -1.30
CA GLN A 176 31.42 -0.61 -2.57
C GLN A 176 32.55 0.16 -3.30
N ARG A 177 32.53 1.50 -3.22
CA ARG A 177 33.60 2.32 -3.84
C ARG A 177 34.94 2.08 -3.18
N PHE A 178 34.99 1.93 -1.84
CA PHE A 178 36.22 1.67 -1.10
C PHE A 178 36.67 0.20 -1.16
N GLU A 179 35.75 -0.73 -1.28
CA GLU A 179 36.07 -2.14 -1.52
C GLU A 179 36.67 -2.36 -2.91
N ALA A 180 36.20 -1.60 -3.91
CA ALA A 180 36.72 -1.67 -5.28
C ALA A 180 38.12 -1.03 -5.45
N ASP A 181 38.53 -0.12 -4.55
CA ASP A 181 39.84 0.54 -4.56
C ASP A 181 40.41 0.67 -3.14
N PRO A 182 41.01 -0.42 -2.61
CA PRO A 182 41.57 -0.43 -1.25
C PRO A 182 42.67 0.62 -1.01
N ALA A 183 43.28 1.13 -2.08
CA ALA A 183 44.32 2.17 -1.98
C ALA A 183 43.75 3.55 -1.66
N SER A 184 42.45 3.77 -1.86
CA SER A 184 41.75 5.02 -1.55
C SER A 184 41.12 5.04 -0.14
N ALA A 185 41.32 4.00 0.67
CA ALA A 185 40.82 3.96 2.05
C ALA A 185 41.50 5.03 2.92
N PRO A 186 40.75 5.87 3.65
CA PRO A 186 41.34 6.85 4.54
C PRO A 186 42.13 6.14 5.63
N THR A 187 43.37 6.58 5.87
CA THR A 187 44.21 6.09 6.98
C THR A 187 43.46 6.27 8.29
N PRO A 188 43.37 5.24 9.15
CA PRO A 188 42.68 5.36 10.45
C PRO A 188 43.29 6.53 11.24
N LEU A 189 42.44 7.43 11.72
CA LEU A 189 42.87 8.49 12.64
C LEU A 189 43.50 7.83 13.86
N GLN A 190 44.84 8.00 14.00
CA GLN A 190 45.53 7.59 15.21
C GLN A 190 45.00 8.45 16.36
N THR A 191 44.18 7.86 17.22
CA THR A 191 43.83 8.46 18.52
C THR A 191 45.11 8.47 19.35
N SER A 192 45.73 9.62 19.45
CA SER A 192 46.85 9.83 20.40
C SER A 192 46.33 9.60 21.81
N PRO A 193 47.00 8.78 22.65
CA PRO A 193 46.64 8.63 24.01
C PRO A 193 46.87 9.97 24.74
N GLN A 194 45.84 10.53 25.33
CA GLN A 194 45.99 11.65 26.25
C GLN A 194 46.63 11.12 27.55
N HIS A 195 47.80 11.67 27.82
CA HIS A 195 48.46 11.54 29.14
C HIS A 195 47.86 12.52 30.14
#